data_68e189405bbc2797d929bf1d5d700b9d
#
_entry.id   68e189405bbc2797d929bf1d5d700b9d
#
_cell.length_a   1.000
_cell.length_b   1.000
_cell.length_c   1.000
_cell.angle_alpha   90.00
_cell.angle_beta   90.00
_cell.angle_gamma   90.00
#
_symmetry.space_group_name_H-M   'P 1'
#
loop_
_entity.id
_entity.type
_entity.pdbx_description
1 polymer ?
#
loop_
_entity_poly.entity_id
_entity_poly.type
_entity_poly.pdbx_seq_one_letter_code
_entity_poly.pdbx_strand_id
1 'polypeptide(L)'
;MGPVDFAKYLCDAAELTTEQRGPVALVARDMQVAYSAEVARRATLTESQLRAEGIGASEHVTLPRKGRRLRLLLYGGGGCGKTRINYYVLAKLFRRFYGNKGLVLTAFSNKAARLIKGKTSHTLTKIRGGQSLTMARLRVQNDKERRALAAVWAPAGALVKDEFTMQPGPLEHAIAVRAIYGRERYHNLHCADYARPETNYASLPYVITAGDPLQFPPVPATASLLAAPDGLTKEHRIAQSMFEDQDLRVFHRNLFLVLGIALFL
;
A
#
# COMPACT_ATOMS: atom_id res chain seq x y z
N MET A 1 16.49 -15.93 -8.14
CA MET A 1 15.56 -16.22 -7.02
C MET A 1 14.32 -15.40 -7.22
N GLY A 2 13.19 -16.08 -7.39
CA GLY A 2 11.87 -15.45 -7.57
C GLY A 2 11.24 -14.96 -6.26
N PRO A 3 10.07 -14.28 -6.34
CA PRO A 3 9.40 -13.73 -5.15
C PRO A 3 9.09 -14.76 -4.06
N VAL A 4 8.65 -15.97 -4.41
CA VAL A 4 8.31 -17.02 -3.43
C VAL A 4 9.54 -17.49 -2.67
N ASP A 5 10.63 -17.80 -3.38
CA ASP A 5 11.87 -18.30 -2.75
C ASP A 5 12.50 -17.22 -1.89
N PHE A 6 12.50 -15.96 -2.38
CA PHE A 6 13.05 -14.84 -1.62
C PHE A 6 12.21 -14.54 -0.37
N ALA A 7 10.89 -14.62 -0.46
CA ALA A 7 10.01 -14.46 0.70
C ALA A 7 10.25 -15.55 1.74
N LYS A 8 10.42 -16.81 1.32
CA LYS A 8 10.76 -17.92 2.22
C LYS A 8 12.06 -17.64 2.96
N TYR A 9 13.12 -17.29 2.23
CA TYR A 9 14.40 -16.90 2.83
C TYR A 9 14.24 -15.77 3.86
N LEU A 10 13.48 -14.72 3.53
CA LEU A 10 13.25 -13.60 4.46
C LEU A 10 12.45 -14.01 5.70
N CYS A 11 11.46 -14.91 5.56
CA CYS A 11 10.71 -15.42 6.69
C CYS A 11 11.58 -16.24 7.64
N ASP A 12 12.48 -17.07 7.10
CA ASP A 12 13.43 -17.85 7.88
C ASP A 12 14.42 -16.93 8.59
N ALA A 13 15.03 -15.98 7.88
CA ALA A 13 15.95 -15.00 8.44
C ALA A 13 15.31 -14.06 9.49
N ALA A 14 14.00 -13.85 9.40
CA ALA A 14 13.24 -13.08 10.38
C ALA A 14 12.60 -13.96 11.47
N GLU A 15 12.84 -15.28 11.46
CA GLU A 15 12.29 -16.24 12.42
C GLU A 15 10.78 -16.10 12.62
N LEU A 16 10.04 -15.95 11.51
CA LEU A 16 8.59 -15.80 11.57
C LEU A 16 7.91 -17.12 11.95
N THR A 17 6.88 -17.02 12.78
CA THR A 17 6.00 -18.17 13.09
C THR A 17 5.18 -18.57 11.87
N THR A 18 4.58 -19.76 11.91
CA THR A 18 3.75 -20.29 10.81
C THR A 18 2.62 -19.30 10.45
N GLU A 19 1.95 -18.73 11.44
CA GLU A 19 0.86 -17.78 11.25
C GLU A 19 1.35 -16.47 10.59
N GLN A 20 2.52 -15.99 11.00
CA GLN A 20 3.13 -14.78 10.44
C GLN A 20 3.60 -14.96 9.00
N ARG A 21 3.88 -16.20 8.57
CA ARG A 21 4.27 -16.52 7.18
C ARG A 21 3.10 -16.47 6.21
N GLY A 22 1.87 -16.71 6.67
CA GLY A 22 0.67 -16.73 5.83
C GLY A 22 0.50 -15.50 4.93
N PRO A 23 0.43 -14.28 5.50
CA PRO A 23 0.31 -13.04 4.73
C PRO A 23 1.49 -12.81 3.77
N VAL A 24 2.71 -13.16 4.19
CA VAL A 24 3.89 -13.05 3.32
C VAL A 24 3.79 -13.99 2.13
N ALA A 25 3.38 -15.24 2.37
CA ALA A 25 3.21 -16.23 1.30
C ALA A 25 2.14 -15.81 0.29
N LEU A 26 1.04 -15.19 0.74
CA LEU A 26 0.01 -14.64 -0.14
C LEU A 26 0.58 -13.58 -1.08
N VAL A 27 1.26 -12.56 -0.52
CA VAL A 27 1.90 -11.50 -1.30
C VAL A 27 2.92 -12.08 -2.28
N ALA A 28 3.78 -12.99 -1.80
CA ALA A 28 4.83 -13.59 -2.62
C ALA A 28 4.29 -14.42 -3.79
N ARG A 29 3.20 -15.18 -3.58
CA ARG A 29 2.53 -15.95 -4.65
C ARG A 29 1.91 -15.01 -5.70
N ASP A 30 1.27 -13.95 -5.29
CA ASP A 30 0.74 -12.97 -6.23
C ASP A 30 1.85 -12.27 -7.02
N MET A 31 2.93 -11.88 -6.36
CA MET A 31 4.12 -11.34 -7.02
C MET A 31 4.78 -12.35 -7.98
N GLN A 32 4.79 -13.64 -7.64
CA GLN A 32 5.36 -14.70 -8.49
C GLN A 32 4.65 -14.81 -9.82
N VAL A 33 3.32 -14.65 -9.86
CA VAL A 33 2.57 -14.65 -11.12
C VAL A 33 3.01 -13.50 -12.02
N ALA A 34 3.12 -12.29 -11.47
CA ALA A 34 3.59 -11.12 -12.21
C ALA A 34 5.07 -11.29 -12.65
N TYR A 35 5.90 -11.87 -11.79
CA TYR A 35 7.30 -12.14 -12.06
C TYR A 35 7.46 -13.14 -13.22
N SER A 36 6.74 -14.27 -13.19
CA SER A 36 6.78 -15.28 -14.25
C SER A 36 6.32 -14.73 -15.59
N ALA A 37 5.25 -13.90 -15.59
CA ALA A 37 4.78 -13.23 -16.80
C ALA A 37 5.83 -12.26 -17.37
N GLU A 38 6.50 -11.48 -16.51
CA GLU A 38 7.54 -10.54 -16.95
C GLU A 38 8.80 -11.28 -17.45
N VAL A 39 9.20 -12.38 -16.82
CA VAL A 39 10.29 -13.24 -17.31
C VAL A 39 9.96 -13.79 -18.68
N ALA A 40 8.75 -14.34 -18.87
CA ALA A 40 8.29 -14.85 -20.17
C ALA A 40 8.28 -13.74 -21.24
N ARG A 41 7.76 -12.54 -20.91
CA ARG A 41 7.78 -11.38 -21.81
C ARG A 41 9.20 -11.03 -22.24
N ARG A 42 10.14 -10.95 -21.29
CA ARG A 42 11.54 -10.61 -21.60
C ARG A 42 12.20 -11.67 -22.49
N ALA A 43 11.84 -12.93 -22.32
CA ALA A 43 12.37 -14.01 -23.15
C ALA A 43 11.94 -13.92 -24.63
N THR A 44 10.88 -13.20 -24.95
CA THR A 44 10.42 -12.99 -26.33
C THR A 44 11.03 -11.75 -26.99
N LEU A 45 11.74 -10.90 -26.23
CA LEU A 45 12.33 -9.66 -26.74
C LEU A 45 13.76 -9.89 -27.24
N THR A 46 14.11 -9.19 -28.31
CA THR A 46 15.49 -9.12 -28.80
C THR A 46 16.34 -8.22 -27.89
N GLU A 47 17.66 -8.35 -27.95
CA GLU A 47 18.56 -7.48 -27.19
C GLU A 47 18.37 -5.99 -27.49
N SER A 48 18.07 -5.66 -28.74
CA SER A 48 17.81 -4.27 -29.15
C SER A 48 16.54 -3.72 -28.50
N GLN A 49 15.48 -4.55 -28.42
CA GLN A 49 14.23 -4.19 -27.76
C GLN A 49 14.42 -4.07 -26.24
N LEU A 50 15.17 -4.96 -25.61
CA LEU A 50 15.48 -4.86 -24.19
C LEU A 50 16.25 -3.56 -23.87
N ARG A 51 17.25 -3.21 -24.69
CA ARG A 51 18.00 -1.94 -24.55
C ARG A 51 17.11 -0.71 -24.76
N ALA A 52 16.18 -0.76 -25.74
CA ALA A 52 15.24 0.34 -25.98
C ALA A 52 14.30 0.56 -24.76
N GLU A 53 13.97 -0.49 -24.03
CA GLU A 53 13.23 -0.42 -22.76
C GLU A 53 14.10 -0.05 -21.55
N GLY A 54 15.41 0.15 -21.73
CA GLY A 54 16.36 0.44 -20.64
C GLY A 54 16.67 -0.77 -19.76
N ILE A 55 16.47 -1.99 -20.28
CA ILE A 55 16.69 -3.24 -19.54
C ILE A 55 18.08 -3.78 -19.93
N GLY A 56 19.00 -3.81 -18.98
CA GLY A 56 20.31 -4.43 -19.17
C GLY A 56 20.24 -5.97 -19.18
N ALA A 57 21.17 -6.64 -19.90
CA ALA A 57 21.19 -8.09 -20.05
C ALA A 57 21.28 -8.89 -18.72
N SER A 58 21.81 -8.28 -17.65
CA SER A 58 21.94 -8.87 -16.32
C SER A 58 21.01 -8.25 -15.27
N GLU A 59 20.08 -7.42 -15.70
CA GLU A 59 19.27 -6.63 -14.77
C GLU A 59 18.19 -7.47 -14.11
N HIS A 60 18.02 -7.29 -12.82
CA HIS A 60 16.93 -7.92 -12.08
C HIS A 60 15.58 -7.63 -12.68
N VAL A 61 14.72 -8.66 -12.75
CA VAL A 61 13.34 -8.48 -13.18
C VAL A 61 12.62 -7.57 -12.17
N THR A 62 12.31 -6.36 -12.63
CA THR A 62 11.44 -5.43 -11.92
C THR A 62 9.98 -5.71 -12.28
N LEU A 63 9.11 -5.74 -11.28
CA LEU A 63 7.69 -5.99 -11.51
C LEU A 63 6.98 -4.75 -12.08
N PRO A 64 5.93 -4.94 -12.90
CA PRO A 64 5.09 -3.86 -13.38
C PRO A 64 4.48 -3.06 -12.21
N ARG A 65 4.49 -1.74 -12.32
CA ARG A 65 3.90 -0.83 -11.32
C ARG A 65 2.40 -0.59 -11.54
N LYS A 66 1.77 -1.37 -12.38
CA LYS A 66 0.36 -1.29 -12.77
C LYS A 66 -0.16 -2.71 -13.03
N GLY A 67 -1.44 -2.94 -12.85
CA GLY A 67 -2.07 -4.23 -13.15
C GLY A 67 -2.71 -4.85 -11.92
N ARG A 68 -2.24 -6.03 -11.50
CA ARG A 68 -2.80 -6.76 -10.36
C ARG A 68 -2.90 -5.89 -9.10
N ARG A 69 -3.96 -6.09 -8.34
CA ARG A 69 -4.23 -5.30 -7.13
C ARG A 69 -4.47 -6.24 -5.97
N LEU A 70 -3.52 -6.27 -5.03
CA LEU A 70 -3.68 -6.95 -3.76
C LEU A 70 -3.85 -5.91 -2.65
N ARG A 71 -4.93 -6.05 -1.89
CA ARG A 71 -5.20 -5.30 -0.68
C ARG A 71 -5.14 -6.26 0.50
N LEU A 72 -4.23 -6.01 1.44
CA LEU A 72 -4.00 -6.89 2.57
C LEU A 72 -4.15 -6.12 3.87
N LEU A 73 -5.02 -6.60 4.74
CA LEU A 73 -5.16 -6.10 6.11
C LEU A 73 -4.53 -7.08 7.10
N LEU A 74 -3.48 -6.61 7.77
CA LEU A 74 -2.83 -7.33 8.87
C LEU A 74 -3.41 -6.85 10.19
N TYR A 75 -4.23 -7.69 10.79
CA TYR A 75 -4.99 -7.37 11.97
C TYR A 75 -4.48 -8.17 13.18
N GLY A 76 -4.40 -7.55 14.35
CA GLY A 76 -3.99 -8.28 15.56
C GLY A 76 -3.49 -7.37 16.67
N GLY A 77 -3.49 -7.89 17.89
CA GLY A 77 -3.09 -7.18 19.10
C GLY A 77 -1.65 -6.68 19.11
N GLY A 78 -1.32 -5.87 20.10
CA GLY A 78 0.04 -5.40 20.33
C GLY A 78 1.02 -6.58 20.47
N GLY A 79 2.24 -6.42 19.95
CA GLY A 79 3.30 -7.45 20.08
C GLY A 79 3.16 -8.67 19.15
N CYS A 80 2.09 -8.82 18.34
CA CYS A 80 1.92 -9.99 17.47
C CYS A 80 2.85 -10.02 16.22
N GLY A 81 3.74 -9.05 16.07
CA GLY A 81 4.76 -9.05 15.03
C GLY A 81 4.36 -8.38 13.71
N LYS A 82 3.25 -7.61 13.63
CA LYS A 82 2.84 -6.89 12.41
C LYS A 82 3.96 -6.03 11.83
N THR A 83 4.59 -5.20 12.65
CA THR A 83 5.71 -4.36 12.23
C THR A 83 6.91 -5.19 11.78
N ARG A 84 7.16 -6.36 12.40
CA ARG A 84 8.21 -7.30 11.99
C ARG A 84 7.95 -7.83 10.57
N ILE A 85 6.72 -8.26 10.27
CA ILE A 85 6.30 -8.69 8.94
C ILE A 85 6.47 -7.53 7.94
N ASN A 86 5.93 -6.35 8.25
CA ASN A 86 5.94 -5.20 7.35
C ASN A 86 7.37 -4.72 7.03
N TYR A 87 8.20 -4.55 8.05
CA TYR A 87 9.50 -3.92 7.87
C TYR A 87 10.61 -4.92 7.51
N TYR A 88 10.69 -6.07 8.19
CA TYR A 88 11.80 -6.99 7.96
C TYR A 88 11.59 -7.94 6.79
N VAL A 89 10.33 -8.18 6.39
CA VAL A 89 10.00 -9.10 5.32
C VAL A 89 9.38 -8.40 4.12
N LEU A 90 8.17 -7.86 4.24
CA LEU A 90 7.47 -7.28 3.09
C LEU A 90 8.19 -6.08 2.49
N ALA A 91 8.77 -5.20 3.33
CA ALA A 91 9.53 -4.07 2.81
C ALA A 91 10.77 -4.52 2.02
N LYS A 92 11.48 -5.56 2.46
CA LYS A 92 12.63 -6.09 1.72
C LYS A 92 12.19 -6.79 0.44
N LEU A 93 11.08 -7.55 0.50
CA LEU A 93 10.49 -8.20 -0.66
C LEU A 93 10.12 -7.17 -1.74
N PHE A 94 9.38 -6.12 -1.38
CA PHE A 94 8.99 -5.09 -2.33
C PHE A 94 10.20 -4.32 -2.89
N ARG A 95 11.19 -3.98 -2.06
CA ARG A 95 12.41 -3.30 -2.54
C ARG A 95 13.20 -4.14 -3.53
N ARG A 96 13.22 -5.46 -3.36
CA ARG A 96 13.90 -6.37 -4.29
C ARG A 96 13.28 -6.31 -5.69
N PHE A 97 11.94 -6.25 -5.79
CA PHE A 97 11.23 -6.38 -7.06
C PHE A 97 10.68 -5.06 -7.62
N TYR A 98 10.65 -3.99 -6.85
CA TYR A 98 10.24 -2.64 -7.30
C TYR A 98 11.34 -1.59 -7.17
N GLY A 99 12.48 -1.96 -6.60
CA GLY A 99 13.56 -1.03 -6.27
C GLY A 99 13.26 -0.19 -5.01
N ASN A 100 14.27 0.54 -4.55
CA ASN A 100 14.17 1.32 -3.31
C ASN A 100 13.07 2.40 -3.36
N LYS A 101 12.87 3.02 -4.52
CA LYS A 101 11.81 4.03 -4.74
C LYS A 101 10.45 3.41 -5.01
N GLY A 102 10.39 2.09 -5.25
CA GLY A 102 9.16 1.37 -5.54
C GLY A 102 8.30 1.04 -4.32
N LEU A 103 8.80 1.32 -3.10
CA LEU A 103 8.09 1.08 -1.85
C LEU A 103 7.85 2.39 -1.10
N VAL A 104 6.59 2.62 -0.75
CA VAL A 104 6.16 3.70 0.14
C VAL A 104 5.82 3.11 1.50
N LEU A 105 6.49 3.59 2.55
CA LEU A 105 6.22 3.21 3.95
C LEU A 105 5.63 4.40 4.68
N THR A 106 4.50 4.20 5.35
CA THR A 106 3.84 5.26 6.12
C THR A 106 3.19 4.74 7.39
N ALA A 107 3.06 5.62 8.37
CA ALA A 107 2.26 5.40 9.56
C ALA A 107 1.63 6.72 10.00
N PHE A 108 0.62 6.64 10.87
CA PHE A 108 -0.03 7.84 11.36
C PHE A 108 0.88 8.64 12.31
N SER A 109 1.47 7.97 13.29
CA SER A 109 2.33 8.62 14.29
C SER A 109 3.79 8.73 13.86
N ASN A 110 4.51 9.73 14.37
CA ASN A 110 5.95 9.89 14.15
C ASN A 110 6.74 8.70 14.71
N LYS A 111 6.31 8.16 15.85
CA LYS A 111 6.96 7.01 16.50
C LYS A 111 6.88 5.77 15.60
N ALA A 112 5.68 5.45 15.12
CA ALA A 112 5.48 4.30 14.22
C ALA A 112 6.19 4.49 12.88
N ALA A 113 6.11 5.68 12.28
CA ALA A 113 6.80 5.99 11.03
C ALA A 113 8.32 5.78 11.14
N ARG A 114 8.94 6.18 12.26
CA ARG A 114 10.38 5.93 12.52
C ARG A 114 10.70 4.43 12.64
N LEU A 115 9.85 3.66 13.31
CA LEU A 115 10.06 2.21 13.48
C LEU A 115 10.12 1.47 12.14
N ILE A 116 9.28 1.85 11.18
CA ILE A 116 9.28 1.25 9.84
C ILE A 116 10.20 1.98 8.86
N LYS A 117 10.97 2.96 9.30
CA LYS A 117 11.80 3.85 8.46
C LYS A 117 11.01 4.48 7.32
N GLY A 118 9.76 4.84 7.59
CA GLY A 118 8.81 5.48 6.69
C GLY A 118 8.60 6.96 6.99
N LYS A 119 7.56 7.51 6.40
CA LYS A 119 7.09 8.89 6.63
C LYS A 119 5.72 8.86 7.29
N THR A 120 5.35 9.94 8.00
CA THR A 120 3.96 10.06 8.47
C THR A 120 3.02 10.29 7.29
N SER A 121 1.76 9.90 7.46
CA SER A 121 0.72 10.11 6.45
C SER A 121 0.60 11.58 6.03
N HIS A 122 0.73 12.53 6.96
CA HIS A 122 0.75 13.97 6.68
C HIS A 122 1.96 14.37 5.82
N THR A 123 3.15 13.88 6.15
CA THR A 123 4.36 14.15 5.36
C THR A 123 4.26 13.55 3.95
N LEU A 124 3.69 12.36 3.84
CA LEU A 124 3.51 11.66 2.57
C LEU A 124 2.55 12.40 1.64
N THR A 125 1.45 12.91 2.19
CA THR A 125 0.43 13.64 1.44
C THR A 125 0.76 15.11 1.19
N LYS A 126 1.81 15.64 1.83
CA LYS A 126 2.14 17.08 1.83
C LYS A 126 1.03 17.96 2.42
N ILE A 127 0.26 17.41 3.35
CA ILE A 127 -0.82 18.11 4.05
C ILE A 127 -0.32 18.50 5.44
N ARG A 128 -0.63 19.72 5.85
CA ARG A 128 -0.29 20.19 7.20
C ARG A 128 -1.31 19.68 8.22
N GLY A 129 -0.85 19.38 9.44
CA GLY A 129 -1.76 19.04 10.54
C GLY A 129 -2.78 20.16 10.78
N GLY A 130 -4.03 19.80 11.08
CA GLY A 130 -5.12 20.74 11.25
C GLY A 130 -5.73 21.32 9.96
N GLN A 131 -5.18 20.99 8.79
CA GLN A 131 -5.74 21.42 7.52
C GLN A 131 -6.99 20.61 7.17
N SER A 132 -8.02 21.29 6.63
CA SER A 132 -9.21 20.62 6.10
C SER A 132 -8.83 19.64 4.97
N LEU A 133 -9.42 18.45 5.00
CA LEU A 133 -9.16 17.35 4.06
C LEU A 133 -10.22 17.23 2.96
N THR A 134 -10.96 18.32 2.69
CA THR A 134 -11.92 18.35 1.57
C THR A 134 -11.22 18.30 0.22
N MET A 135 -11.90 17.80 -0.81
CA MET A 135 -11.37 17.71 -2.17
C MET A 135 -10.82 19.04 -2.70
N ALA A 136 -11.47 20.17 -2.36
CA ALA A 136 -10.99 21.50 -2.75
C ALA A 136 -9.57 21.80 -2.23
N ARG A 137 -9.28 21.34 -1.02
CA ARG A 137 -7.96 21.51 -0.37
C ARG A 137 -6.94 20.45 -0.78
N LEU A 138 -7.42 19.29 -1.24
CA LEU A 138 -6.56 18.21 -1.73
C LEU A 138 -6.07 18.45 -3.17
N ARG A 139 -6.63 19.40 -3.91
CA ARG A 139 -6.15 19.75 -5.24
C ARG A 139 -4.71 20.23 -5.20
N VAL A 140 -3.91 19.77 -6.14
CA VAL A 140 -2.52 20.23 -6.32
C VAL A 140 -2.53 21.63 -6.90
N GLN A 141 -1.90 22.57 -6.18
CA GLN A 141 -1.97 23.99 -6.48
C GLN A 141 -0.92 24.45 -7.52
N ASN A 142 0.20 23.74 -7.62
CA ASN A 142 1.31 24.15 -8.47
C ASN A 142 2.20 22.97 -8.90
N ASP A 143 3.04 23.21 -9.90
CA ASP A 143 3.95 22.20 -10.46
C ASP A 143 5.03 21.72 -9.48
N LYS A 144 5.44 22.53 -8.52
CA LYS A 144 6.40 22.14 -7.50
C LYS A 144 5.83 21.04 -6.61
N GLU A 145 4.59 21.22 -6.17
CA GLU A 145 3.86 20.23 -5.38
C GLU A 145 3.61 18.95 -6.20
N ARG A 146 3.19 19.09 -7.46
CA ARG A 146 2.99 17.95 -8.37
C ARG A 146 4.27 17.15 -8.57
N ARG A 147 5.40 17.81 -8.81
CA ARG A 147 6.71 17.12 -8.92
C ARG A 147 7.10 16.42 -7.63
N ALA A 148 6.86 17.03 -6.47
CA ALA A 148 7.16 16.44 -5.18
C ALA A 148 6.32 15.18 -4.89
N LEU A 149 5.05 15.15 -5.30
CA LEU A 149 4.20 13.96 -5.23
C LEU A 149 4.65 12.90 -6.25
N ALA A 150 4.94 13.29 -7.47
CA ALA A 150 5.42 12.37 -8.51
C ALA A 150 6.72 11.68 -8.11
N ALA A 151 7.65 12.37 -7.46
CA ALA A 151 8.90 11.78 -6.98
C ALA A 151 8.68 10.62 -5.97
N VAL A 152 7.55 10.62 -5.27
CA VAL A 152 7.18 9.57 -4.31
C VAL A 152 6.33 8.49 -4.97
N TRP A 153 5.28 8.89 -5.70
CA TRP A 153 4.23 7.99 -6.10
C TRP A 153 4.42 7.36 -7.49
N ALA A 154 5.10 8.07 -8.44
CA ALA A 154 5.30 7.53 -9.78
C ALA A 154 6.10 6.22 -9.78
N PRO A 155 7.21 6.08 -9.02
CA PRO A 155 7.96 4.84 -8.97
C PRO A 155 7.34 3.77 -8.06
N ALA A 156 6.29 4.09 -7.29
CA ALA A 156 5.72 3.18 -6.30
C ALA A 156 5.01 1.99 -6.96
N GLY A 157 5.31 0.79 -6.47
CA GLY A 157 4.58 -0.46 -6.74
C GLY A 157 3.87 -1.00 -5.49
N ALA A 158 4.31 -0.54 -4.30
CA ALA A 158 3.72 -0.95 -3.05
C ALA A 158 3.60 0.21 -2.05
N LEU A 159 2.51 0.21 -1.30
CA LEU A 159 2.27 1.05 -0.13
C LEU A 159 2.09 0.14 1.09
N VAL A 160 2.88 0.37 2.13
CA VAL A 160 2.72 -0.31 3.42
C VAL A 160 2.41 0.73 4.49
N LYS A 161 1.29 0.55 5.16
CA LYS A 161 0.77 1.42 6.21
C LYS A 161 0.77 0.70 7.54
N ASP A 162 1.35 1.29 8.57
CA ASP A 162 1.30 0.79 9.93
C ASP A 162 0.41 1.67 10.82
N GLU A 163 -0.14 1.11 11.89
CA GLU A 163 -1.04 1.78 12.83
C GLU A 163 -2.26 2.46 12.16
N PHE A 164 -2.89 1.79 11.17
CA PHE A 164 -3.99 2.40 10.41
C PHE A 164 -5.21 2.74 11.26
N THR A 165 -5.43 2.02 12.36
CA THR A 165 -6.58 2.23 13.25
C THR A 165 -6.58 3.61 13.91
N MET A 166 -5.41 4.22 14.06
CA MET A 166 -5.27 5.59 14.55
C MET A 166 -5.48 6.65 13.45
N GLN A 167 -5.55 6.24 12.19
CA GLN A 167 -5.64 7.15 11.05
C GLN A 167 -7.08 7.55 10.77
N PRO A 168 -7.39 8.87 10.73
CA PRO A 168 -8.73 9.34 10.36
C PRO A 168 -9.09 8.95 8.92
N GLY A 169 -10.37 8.58 8.68
CA GLY A 169 -10.87 8.27 7.35
C GLY A 169 -10.60 9.34 6.29
N PRO A 170 -10.85 10.63 6.56
CA PRO A 170 -10.51 11.70 5.61
C PRO A 170 -9.03 11.76 5.23
N LEU A 171 -8.10 11.40 6.14
CA LEU A 171 -6.67 11.34 5.82
C LEU A 171 -6.35 10.13 4.94
N GLU A 172 -7.04 9.02 5.11
CA GLU A 172 -6.93 7.86 4.22
C GLU A 172 -7.35 8.22 2.78
N HIS A 173 -8.49 8.87 2.62
CA HIS A 173 -8.92 9.43 1.34
C HIS A 173 -7.88 10.38 0.75
N ALA A 174 -7.29 11.25 1.58
CA ALA A 174 -6.25 12.18 1.13
C ALA A 174 -4.99 11.46 0.60
N ILE A 175 -4.58 10.34 1.19
CA ILE A 175 -3.47 9.52 0.67
C ILE A 175 -3.79 9.03 -0.73
N ALA A 176 -4.99 8.50 -0.96
CA ALA A 176 -5.40 8.00 -2.26
C ALA A 176 -5.42 9.10 -3.33
N VAL A 177 -6.02 10.25 -3.02
CA VAL A 177 -6.07 11.41 -3.93
C VAL A 177 -4.67 11.91 -4.27
N ARG A 178 -3.78 12.04 -3.27
CA ARG A 178 -2.40 12.49 -3.49
C ARG A 178 -1.57 11.48 -4.27
N ALA A 179 -1.84 10.19 -4.10
CA ALA A 179 -1.24 9.15 -4.92
C ALA A 179 -1.65 9.27 -6.39
N ILE A 180 -2.93 9.56 -6.69
CA ILE A 180 -3.40 9.79 -8.06
C ILE A 180 -2.66 10.98 -8.69
N TYR A 181 -2.60 12.13 -8.03
CA TYR A 181 -1.85 13.29 -8.55
C TYR A 181 -0.37 12.98 -8.81
N GLY A 182 0.26 12.17 -7.96
CA GLY A 182 1.65 11.77 -8.13
C GLY A 182 1.88 10.75 -9.25
N ARG A 183 0.85 10.00 -9.66
CA ARG A 183 0.94 8.96 -10.71
C ARG A 183 0.28 9.34 -12.03
N GLU A 184 -0.48 10.43 -12.06
CA GLU A 184 -1.31 10.87 -13.18
C GLU A 184 -0.57 10.82 -14.53
N ARG A 185 0.60 11.45 -14.63
CA ARG A 185 1.39 11.53 -15.85
C ARG A 185 2.02 10.19 -16.28
N TYR A 186 2.30 9.31 -15.34
CA TYR A 186 3.05 8.07 -15.60
C TYR A 186 2.15 6.86 -15.80
N HIS A 187 0.89 6.94 -15.38
CA HIS A 187 -0.03 5.82 -15.38
C HIS A 187 -1.39 6.12 -16.02
N ASN A 188 -1.51 7.24 -16.73
CA ASN A 188 -2.76 7.68 -17.40
C ASN A 188 -3.96 7.68 -16.45
N LEU A 189 -3.78 8.25 -15.25
CA LEU A 189 -4.83 8.42 -14.26
C LEU A 189 -5.32 9.85 -14.25
N HIS A 190 -6.60 10.06 -13.97
CA HIS A 190 -7.20 11.37 -13.78
C HIS A 190 -7.63 11.58 -12.34
N CYS A 191 -7.46 12.79 -11.82
CA CYS A 191 -7.87 13.11 -10.46
C CYS A 191 -9.39 12.94 -10.22
N ALA A 192 -10.20 12.94 -11.28
CA ALA A 192 -11.63 12.63 -11.20
C ALA A 192 -11.92 11.15 -10.86
N ASP A 193 -10.94 10.27 -11.03
CA ASP A 193 -11.08 8.83 -10.84
C ASP A 193 -10.90 8.39 -9.38
N TYR A 194 -10.71 9.33 -8.46
CA TYR A 194 -10.38 9.02 -7.05
C TYR A 194 -11.45 8.18 -6.31
N ALA A 195 -12.69 8.22 -6.78
CA ALA A 195 -13.79 7.47 -6.18
C ALA A 195 -14.05 6.10 -6.87
N ARG A 196 -13.28 5.77 -7.91
CA ARG A 196 -13.47 4.51 -8.63
C ARG A 196 -12.67 3.39 -7.97
N PRO A 197 -13.25 2.22 -7.71
CA PRO A 197 -12.55 1.08 -7.11
C PRO A 197 -11.28 0.69 -7.88
N GLU A 198 -11.33 0.71 -9.21
CA GLU A 198 -10.22 0.34 -10.08
C GLU A 198 -9.02 1.30 -10.03
N THR A 199 -9.25 2.55 -9.62
CA THR A 199 -8.20 3.57 -9.45
C THR A 199 -7.80 3.77 -8.00
N ASN A 200 -8.43 3.04 -7.08
CA ASN A 200 -8.18 3.12 -5.67
C ASN A 200 -6.67 3.01 -5.35
N TYR A 201 -6.16 3.92 -4.53
CA TYR A 201 -4.73 4.13 -4.29
C TYR A 201 -3.92 4.28 -5.59
N ALA A 202 -4.48 4.98 -6.59
CA ALA A 202 -3.83 5.22 -7.87
C ALA A 202 -3.38 3.93 -8.58
N SER A 203 -4.18 2.89 -8.51
CA SER A 203 -3.90 1.58 -9.11
C SER A 203 -2.56 0.98 -8.68
N LEU A 204 -2.12 1.25 -7.44
CA LEU A 204 -0.95 0.57 -6.89
C LEU A 204 -1.19 -0.95 -6.85
N PRO A 205 -0.23 -1.77 -7.29
CA PRO A 205 -0.35 -3.23 -7.23
C PRO A 205 -0.60 -3.74 -5.81
N TYR A 206 0.12 -3.21 -4.83
CA TYR A 206 0.05 -3.68 -3.45
C TYR A 206 -0.24 -2.55 -2.48
N VAL A 207 -1.24 -2.75 -1.63
CA VAL A 207 -1.49 -1.93 -0.44
C VAL A 207 -1.62 -2.85 0.76
N ILE A 208 -0.68 -2.74 1.66
CA ILE A 208 -0.64 -3.51 2.91
C ILE A 208 -0.97 -2.56 4.04
N THR A 209 -1.98 -2.88 4.81
CA THR A 209 -2.44 -2.06 5.94
C THR A 209 -2.33 -2.89 7.21
N ALA A 210 -1.65 -2.37 8.23
CA ALA A 210 -1.50 -3.07 9.50
C ALA A 210 -1.99 -2.22 10.66
N GLY A 211 -2.64 -2.87 11.61
CA GLY A 211 -3.15 -2.19 12.81
C GLY A 211 -3.68 -3.13 13.88
N ASP A 212 -4.03 -2.54 14.99
CA ASP A 212 -4.61 -3.20 16.15
C ASP A 212 -5.97 -2.56 16.45
N PRO A 213 -7.09 -3.28 16.29
CA PRO A 213 -8.43 -2.74 16.50
C PRO A 213 -8.70 -2.35 17.95
N LEU A 214 -7.93 -2.91 18.88
CA LEU A 214 -8.06 -2.65 20.31
C LEU A 214 -7.19 -1.47 20.76
N GLN A 215 -6.37 -0.89 19.86
CA GLN A 215 -5.68 0.37 20.12
C GLN A 215 -6.63 1.56 19.99
N PHE A 216 -6.20 2.68 20.57
CA PHE A 216 -6.98 3.91 20.55
C PHE A 216 -7.38 4.32 19.12
N PRO A 217 -8.68 4.62 18.89
CA PRO A 217 -9.12 5.19 17.63
C PRO A 217 -8.56 6.62 17.47
N PRO A 218 -8.67 7.21 16.26
CA PRO A 218 -8.35 8.62 16.06
C PRO A 218 -9.24 9.51 16.93
N VAL A 219 -8.81 10.75 17.15
CA VAL A 219 -9.61 11.75 17.85
C VAL A 219 -10.17 12.73 16.82
N PRO A 220 -11.50 12.90 16.75
CA PRO A 220 -12.55 12.15 17.48
C PRO A 220 -12.71 10.70 16.97
N ALA A 221 -13.24 9.81 17.81
CA ALA A 221 -13.45 8.40 17.46
C ALA A 221 -14.35 8.21 16.24
N THR A 222 -15.28 9.12 16.00
CA THR A 222 -16.13 9.18 14.79
C THR A 222 -15.35 9.39 13.50
N ALA A 223 -14.09 9.82 13.57
CA ALA A 223 -13.23 9.91 12.40
C ALA A 223 -12.55 8.58 12.03
N SER A 224 -12.75 7.51 12.81
CA SER A 224 -12.19 6.18 12.55
C SER A 224 -12.73 5.61 11.25
N LEU A 225 -11.89 4.93 10.48
CA LEU A 225 -12.30 4.12 9.33
C LEU A 225 -13.29 3.00 9.72
N LEU A 226 -13.31 2.61 11.00
CA LEU A 226 -14.19 1.59 11.55
C LEU A 226 -15.45 2.19 12.21
N ALA A 227 -15.68 3.50 12.09
CA ALA A 227 -16.87 4.15 12.66
C ALA A 227 -18.14 3.74 11.92
N ALA A 228 -19.27 3.77 12.62
CA ALA A 228 -20.58 3.56 12.00
C ALA A 228 -20.83 4.59 10.89
N PRO A 229 -21.59 4.23 9.84
CA PRO A 229 -21.75 5.06 8.63
C PRO A 229 -22.54 6.36 8.87
N ASP A 230 -23.24 6.48 10.00
CA ASP A 230 -24.09 7.64 10.28
C ASP A 230 -23.28 8.89 10.61
N GLY A 231 -23.67 10.01 9.99
CA GLY A 231 -23.03 11.31 10.22
C GLY A 231 -21.63 11.51 9.60
N LEU A 232 -21.15 10.58 8.78
CA LEU A 232 -19.84 10.68 8.16
C LEU A 232 -19.79 11.69 7.01
N THR A 233 -18.63 12.36 6.85
CA THR A 233 -18.37 13.20 5.69
C THR A 233 -18.29 12.37 4.40
N LYS A 234 -18.43 13.05 3.25
CA LYS A 234 -18.28 12.40 1.94
C LYS A 234 -16.91 11.72 1.79
N GLU A 235 -15.85 12.40 2.19
CA GLU A 235 -14.47 11.89 2.14
C GLU A 235 -14.27 10.68 3.03
N HIS A 236 -14.95 10.64 4.18
CA HIS A 236 -14.90 9.50 5.07
C HIS A 236 -15.59 8.27 4.45
N ARG A 237 -16.79 8.46 3.90
CA ARG A 237 -17.52 7.38 3.21
C ARG A 237 -16.74 6.81 2.02
N ILE A 238 -16.09 7.66 1.24
CA ILE A 238 -15.19 7.21 0.18
C ILE A 238 -14.05 6.38 0.75
N ALA A 239 -13.42 6.83 1.84
CA ALA A 239 -12.34 6.08 2.48
C ALA A 239 -12.81 4.71 2.99
N GLN A 240 -14.01 4.61 3.54
CA GLN A 240 -14.59 3.33 3.95
C GLN A 240 -14.85 2.42 2.75
N SER A 241 -15.49 2.91 1.69
CA SER A 241 -15.74 2.13 0.48
C SER A 241 -14.44 1.63 -0.17
N MET A 242 -13.34 2.36 -0.04
CA MET A 242 -12.02 1.90 -0.46
C MET A 242 -11.52 0.67 0.34
N PHE A 243 -12.03 0.44 1.53
CA PHE A 243 -11.78 -0.77 2.31
C PHE A 243 -12.76 -1.89 1.97
N GLU A 244 -14.01 -1.56 1.67
CA GLU A 244 -15.09 -2.52 1.43
C GLU A 244 -15.05 -3.15 0.02
N ASP A 245 -14.67 -2.37 -0.99
CA ASP A 245 -14.80 -2.71 -2.42
C ASP A 245 -13.71 -3.63 -2.98
N GLN A 246 -12.89 -4.28 -2.15
CA GLN A 246 -11.69 -4.92 -2.68
C GLN A 246 -11.54 -6.36 -2.20
N ASP A 247 -10.74 -7.14 -2.92
CA ASP A 247 -10.19 -8.44 -2.50
C ASP A 247 -9.35 -8.30 -1.21
N LEU A 248 -9.96 -7.71 -0.17
CA LEU A 248 -9.31 -7.48 1.10
C LEU A 248 -9.08 -8.82 1.79
N ARG A 249 -7.82 -9.21 1.93
CA ARG A 249 -7.42 -10.39 2.70
C ARG A 249 -7.09 -9.95 4.12
N VAL A 250 -7.81 -10.50 5.08
CA VAL A 250 -7.65 -10.20 6.50
C VAL A 250 -6.89 -11.32 7.18
N PHE A 251 -5.81 -10.99 7.87
CA PHE A 251 -5.07 -11.94 8.71
C PHE A 251 -5.14 -11.51 10.17
N HIS A 252 -5.68 -12.39 11.01
CA HIS A 252 -5.77 -12.22 12.45
C HIS A 252 -4.95 -13.30 13.17
N ARG A 253 -4.37 -12.98 14.33
CA ARG A 253 -3.49 -13.88 15.08
C ARG A 253 -4.14 -15.22 15.50
N ASN A 254 -5.45 -15.25 15.69
CA ASN A 254 -6.16 -16.42 16.21
C ASN A 254 -7.23 -16.98 15.26
N LEU A 255 -7.40 -16.41 14.07
CA LEU A 255 -8.40 -16.91 13.12
C LEU A 255 -7.94 -16.64 11.71
N PHE A 256 -7.78 -17.71 10.92
CA PHE A 256 -7.79 -17.61 9.47
C PHE A 256 -9.23 -17.31 9.02
N LEU A 257 -9.67 -16.08 9.18
CA LEU A 257 -10.94 -15.65 8.60
C LEU A 257 -10.64 -15.07 7.22
N VAL A 258 -10.81 -15.91 6.21
CA VAL A 258 -11.10 -15.46 4.87
C VAL A 258 -12.54 -14.95 4.92
N LEU A 259 -12.72 -13.74 5.40
CA LEU A 259 -13.99 -13.07 5.32
C LEU A 259 -14.00 -12.25 4.03
N GLY A 260 -14.78 -12.72 3.07
CA GLY A 260 -15.48 -11.77 2.24
C GLY A 260 -16.19 -10.78 3.17
N ILE A 261 -16.30 -9.53 2.76
CA ILE A 261 -16.76 -8.34 3.49
C ILE A 261 -18.09 -8.50 4.27
N ALA A 262 -18.73 -9.65 4.25
CA ALA A 262 -20.04 -9.95 4.85
C ALA A 262 -20.06 -10.03 6.39
N LEU A 263 -18.99 -9.66 7.11
CA LEU A 263 -18.95 -9.75 8.58
C LEU A 263 -18.66 -8.43 9.29
N PHE A 264 -18.89 -7.30 8.62
CA PHE A 264 -18.98 -5.99 9.25
C PHE A 264 -20.39 -5.40 9.17
N LEU A 265 -21.40 -6.24 9.35
CA LEU A 265 -22.76 -5.83 9.68
C LEU A 265 -23.08 -6.21 11.12
#